data_206bf47af71523e7a404c79509ac2662
#
_entry.id   206bf47af71523e7a404c79509ac2662
#
_cell.length_a   1.000
_cell.length_b   1.000
_cell.length_c   1.000
_cell.angle_alpha   90.00
_cell.angle_beta   90.00
_cell.angle_gamma   90.00
#
_symmetry.space_group_name_H-M   'P 1'
#
loop_
_entity.id
_entity.type
_entity.pdbx_description
1 polymer ?
#
loop_
_entity_poly.entity_id
_entity_poly.type
_entity_poly.pdbx_seq_one_letter_code
_entity_poly.pdbx_strand_id
1 'polypeptide(L)'
;MLYKPSFAWYIYSYSTNGCIFASSLVCACIQFRSAEIFSVRRDTEGSEILIYFNCDYTEGCHPNILKRLCETNMMQTVGYGEDEICDLARAKIRKACGREDVDVHFLVGGTQTNATVIAAILRPHQGTLSADTGHINVHETGAVEATGHKVLPLPSTPDGKITAEQVENAYLAHVNDASFEHMVQPKLVYISLPTENGGLYSKAELTALHDVCTRCGLYLFIDGARLGYGLTAPENDVT
;
A
#
# COMPACT_ATOMS: atom_id res chain seq x y z
N MET A 1 28.89 9.82 3.81
CA MET A 1 27.71 8.98 3.80
C MET A 1 26.59 9.81 3.19
N LEU A 2 26.42 9.76 1.87
CA LEU A 2 25.46 10.58 1.14
C LEU A 2 24.12 9.86 1.15
N TYR A 3 23.16 10.45 1.82
CA TYR A 3 21.76 10.03 1.81
C TYR A 3 21.22 10.17 0.39
N LYS A 4 20.90 9.06 -0.28
CA LYS A 4 20.14 9.08 -1.53
C LYS A 4 18.66 9.23 -1.15
N PRO A 5 17.97 10.32 -1.50
CA PRO A 5 16.52 10.36 -1.34
C PRO A 5 15.89 9.44 -2.39
N SER A 6 15.34 8.33 -1.95
CA SER A 6 14.41 7.55 -2.76
C SER A 6 13.09 8.32 -2.81
N PHE A 7 12.78 8.93 -3.95
CA PHE A 7 11.48 9.55 -4.17
C PHE A 7 10.44 8.45 -4.40
N ALA A 8 9.63 8.19 -3.40
CA ALA A 8 8.45 7.37 -3.51
C ALA A 8 7.26 8.27 -3.84
N TRP A 9 6.53 7.93 -4.90
CA TRP A 9 5.27 8.56 -5.23
C TRP A 9 4.15 7.63 -4.76
N TYR A 10 3.33 8.09 -3.82
CA TYR A 10 2.16 7.37 -3.37
C TYR A 10 0.93 8.00 -4.00
N ILE A 11 0.08 7.16 -4.56
CA ILE A 11 -1.16 7.56 -5.17
C ILE A 11 -2.26 7.21 -4.18
N TYR A 12 -2.94 8.21 -3.70
CA TYR A 12 -4.12 8.08 -2.90
C TYR A 12 -5.33 8.45 -3.75
N SER A 13 -6.28 7.57 -3.86
CA SER A 13 -7.53 7.79 -4.59
C SER A 13 -8.70 7.58 -3.65
N TYR A 14 -9.50 8.60 -3.46
CA TYR A 14 -10.76 8.52 -2.73
C TYR A 14 -11.91 8.41 -3.73
N SER A 15 -12.75 7.41 -3.57
CA SER A 15 -13.99 7.24 -4.33
C SER A 15 -15.19 7.43 -3.39
N THR A 16 -16.24 8.08 -3.87
CA THR A 16 -17.51 8.22 -3.15
C THR A 16 -18.15 6.90 -2.74
N ASN A 17 -17.63 5.78 -3.23
CA ASN A 17 -18.07 4.43 -2.88
C ASN A 17 -17.22 3.77 -1.76
N GLY A 18 -16.42 4.53 -1.02
CA GLY A 18 -15.74 4.06 0.19
C GLY A 18 -14.50 3.20 -0.02
N CYS A 19 -14.01 3.01 -1.24
CA CYS A 19 -12.74 2.34 -1.50
C CYS A 19 -11.59 3.34 -1.60
N ILE A 20 -10.50 3.04 -0.89
CA ILE A 20 -9.29 3.85 -0.87
C ILE A 20 -8.14 2.98 -1.38
N PHE A 21 -7.46 3.46 -2.41
CA PHE A 21 -6.27 2.81 -2.95
C PHE A 21 -5.04 3.66 -2.67
N ALA A 22 -4.01 3.05 -2.08
CA ALA A 22 -2.68 3.61 -2.08
C ALA A 22 -1.78 2.69 -2.93
N SER A 23 -1.19 3.24 -3.97
CA SER A 23 -0.20 2.55 -4.80
C SER A 23 1.12 3.27 -4.69
N SER A 24 2.17 2.56 -4.33
CA SER A 24 3.51 3.09 -4.36
C SER A 24 4.27 2.57 -5.57
N LEU A 25 4.98 3.48 -6.23
CA LEU A 25 5.96 3.13 -7.26
C LEU A 25 7.34 2.84 -6.65
N VAL A 26 7.43 2.82 -5.32
CA VAL A 26 8.67 2.52 -4.60
C VAL A 26 8.40 1.70 -3.34
N CYS A 27 9.13 0.68 -3.22
CA CYS A 27 9.19 -0.42 -2.29
C CYS A 27 9.45 -0.07 -0.83
N ALA A 28 8.78 -0.71 0.11
CA ALA A 28 9.10 -0.72 1.53
C ALA A 28 9.97 -1.92 1.91
N CYS A 29 10.91 -1.70 2.82
CA CYS A 29 11.87 -2.72 3.28
C CYS A 29 11.24 -3.79 4.17
N ILE A 30 11.49 -5.05 3.84
CA ILE A 30 11.42 -6.15 4.79
C ILE A 30 12.85 -6.52 5.17
N GLN A 31 13.26 -6.27 6.41
CA GLN A 31 14.50 -6.82 6.94
C GLN A 31 14.24 -8.21 7.50
N PHE A 32 14.46 -9.24 6.69
CA PHE A 32 14.68 -10.58 7.22
C PHE A 32 16.12 -10.70 7.72
N ARG A 33 16.29 -10.88 9.03
CA ARG A 33 17.52 -11.44 9.57
C ARG A 33 17.52 -12.95 9.33
N SER A 34 17.82 -13.38 8.11
CA SER A 34 18.28 -14.76 7.86
C SER A 34 18.77 -14.89 6.43
N ALA A 35 19.98 -15.42 6.29
CA ALA A 35 20.65 -15.86 5.08
C ALA A 35 20.51 -14.91 3.87
N GLU A 36 21.57 -14.19 3.59
CA GLU A 36 21.71 -13.47 2.31
C GLU A 36 21.46 -14.45 1.16
N ILE A 37 20.25 -14.42 0.62
CA ILE A 37 19.93 -15.21 -0.57
C ILE A 37 20.45 -14.40 -1.76
N PHE A 38 21.54 -14.85 -2.34
CA PHE A 38 22.11 -14.26 -3.54
C PHE A 38 22.33 -15.33 -4.61
N SER A 39 22.26 -14.95 -5.86
CA SER A 39 22.76 -15.75 -6.97
C SER A 39 23.90 -15.02 -7.67
N VAL A 40 24.86 -15.79 -8.17
CA VAL A 40 25.94 -15.27 -8.99
C VAL A 40 25.53 -15.39 -10.46
N ARG A 41 25.47 -14.27 -11.16
CA ARG A 41 25.30 -14.22 -12.61
C ARG A 41 26.61 -13.75 -13.23
N ARG A 42 26.95 -14.23 -14.42
CA ARG A 42 28.06 -13.68 -15.20
C ARG A 42 27.51 -12.74 -16.25
N ASP A 43 28.10 -11.57 -16.38
CA ASP A 43 27.82 -10.67 -17.48
C ASP A 43 28.44 -11.15 -18.81
N THR A 44 28.23 -10.41 -19.88
CA THR A 44 28.77 -10.71 -21.21
C THR A 44 30.30 -10.64 -21.27
N GLU A 45 30.95 -10.05 -20.27
CA GLU A 45 32.41 -9.92 -20.15
C GLU A 45 33.00 -10.97 -19.17
N GLY A 46 32.15 -11.84 -18.58
CA GLY A 46 32.54 -12.90 -17.67
C GLY A 46 32.72 -12.46 -16.21
N SER A 47 32.41 -11.21 -15.89
CA SER A 47 32.42 -10.69 -14.51
C SER A 47 31.26 -11.24 -13.70
N GLU A 48 31.51 -11.57 -12.43
CA GLU A 48 30.47 -12.07 -11.53
C GLU A 48 29.60 -10.91 -11.03
N ILE A 49 28.30 -10.97 -11.31
CA ILE A 49 27.29 -10.06 -10.77
C ILE A 49 26.58 -10.77 -9.60
N LEU A 50 26.67 -10.18 -8.43
CA LEU A 50 25.94 -10.64 -7.27
C LEU A 50 24.51 -10.06 -7.28
N ILE A 51 23.50 -10.93 -7.31
CA ILE A 51 22.11 -10.55 -7.25
C ILE A 51 21.60 -10.82 -5.83
N TYR A 52 21.10 -9.77 -5.19
CA TYR A 52 20.52 -9.83 -3.85
C TYR A 52 19.00 -10.02 -3.94
N PHE A 53 18.47 -10.99 -3.20
CA PHE A 53 17.03 -11.26 -3.10
C PHE A 53 16.43 -10.86 -1.75
N ASN A 54 17.15 -10.11 -0.94
CA ASN A 54 16.69 -9.64 0.36
C ASN A 54 15.70 -8.48 0.27
N CYS A 55 15.69 -7.76 -0.86
CA CYS A 55 14.66 -6.77 -1.16
C CYS A 55 14.62 -6.48 -2.67
N ASP A 56 13.51 -5.92 -3.14
CA ASP A 56 13.24 -5.64 -4.55
C ASP A 56 13.43 -4.17 -4.96
N TYR A 57 14.19 -3.38 -4.18
CA TYR A 57 14.45 -1.95 -4.42
C TYR A 57 15.90 -1.53 -4.12
N THR A 58 16.87 -2.41 -4.42
CA THR A 58 18.30 -2.12 -4.24
C THR A 58 18.88 -1.25 -5.33
N GLU A 59 18.29 -1.25 -6.52
CA GLU A 59 18.72 -0.47 -7.66
C GLU A 59 18.14 0.94 -7.66
N GLY A 60 18.61 1.77 -8.58
CA GLY A 60 18.06 3.10 -8.87
C GLY A 60 16.80 3.02 -9.74
N CYS A 61 16.32 4.18 -10.18
CA CYS A 61 15.14 4.25 -11.04
C CYS A 61 15.47 3.82 -12.49
N HIS A 62 14.42 3.45 -13.24
CA HIS A 62 14.53 3.15 -14.66
C HIS A 62 15.22 4.29 -15.44
N PRO A 63 16.07 4.02 -16.44
CA PRO A 63 16.82 5.04 -17.18
C PRO A 63 15.97 6.19 -17.73
N ASN A 64 14.76 5.93 -18.21
CA ASN A 64 13.86 6.97 -18.69
C ASN A 64 13.39 7.93 -17.57
N ILE A 65 13.25 7.43 -16.35
CA ILE A 65 12.91 8.25 -15.17
C ILE A 65 14.12 9.13 -14.82
N LEU A 66 15.32 8.54 -14.77
CA LEU A 66 16.55 9.28 -14.49
C LEU A 66 16.77 10.39 -15.54
N LYS A 67 16.58 10.08 -16.84
CA LYS A 67 16.64 11.09 -17.91
C LYS A 67 15.66 12.23 -17.65
N ARG A 68 14.40 11.92 -17.30
CA ARG A 68 13.39 12.94 -17.04
C ARG A 68 13.73 13.79 -15.82
N LEU A 69 14.27 13.19 -14.77
CA LEU A 69 14.76 13.92 -13.61
C LEU A 69 15.88 14.90 -13.96
N CYS A 70 16.83 14.48 -14.80
CA CYS A 70 17.90 15.37 -15.30
C CYS A 70 17.32 16.53 -16.13
N GLU A 71 16.36 16.28 -17.02
CA GLU A 71 15.73 17.31 -17.86
C GLU A 71 14.98 18.37 -17.04
N THR A 72 14.38 17.97 -15.94
CA THR A 72 13.56 18.86 -15.10
C THR A 72 14.30 19.44 -13.89
N ASN A 73 15.54 19.02 -13.65
CA ASN A 73 16.29 19.34 -12.42
C ASN A 73 16.44 20.84 -12.12
N MET A 74 16.56 21.66 -13.18
CA MET A 74 16.73 23.10 -13.06
C MET A 74 15.42 23.89 -13.24
N MET A 75 14.30 23.21 -13.43
CA MET A 75 13.01 23.89 -13.53
C MET A 75 12.60 24.46 -12.17
N GLN A 76 12.18 25.70 -12.16
CA GLN A 76 11.58 26.34 -10.97
C GLN A 76 10.09 26.08 -11.01
N THR A 77 9.60 25.32 -10.03
CA THR A 77 8.18 24.96 -9.91
C THR A 77 7.62 25.41 -8.57
N VAL A 78 6.31 25.56 -8.48
CA VAL A 78 5.61 25.75 -7.22
C VAL A 78 5.77 24.47 -6.37
N GLY A 79 5.79 24.59 -5.06
CA GLY A 79 5.86 23.45 -4.15
C GLY A 79 4.51 22.77 -3.89
N TYR A 80 4.53 21.79 -3.01
CA TYR A 80 3.34 21.13 -2.44
C TYR A 80 2.48 20.37 -3.44
N GLY A 81 3.03 20.00 -4.59
CA GLY A 81 2.29 19.29 -5.63
C GLY A 81 1.34 20.15 -6.43
N GLU A 82 1.45 21.47 -6.37
CA GLU A 82 0.62 22.45 -7.10
C GLU A 82 1.21 22.87 -8.45
N ASP A 83 2.22 22.13 -8.92
CA ASP A 83 2.92 22.39 -10.16
C ASP A 83 2.32 21.64 -11.36
N GLU A 84 2.65 22.12 -12.57
CA GLU A 84 2.15 21.55 -13.83
C GLU A 84 2.58 20.08 -14.04
N ILE A 85 3.73 19.66 -13.50
CA ILE A 85 4.21 18.28 -13.61
C ILE A 85 3.31 17.36 -12.78
N CYS A 86 2.96 17.79 -11.57
CA CYS A 86 2.03 17.07 -10.71
C CYS A 86 0.62 17.01 -11.33
N ASP A 87 0.14 18.09 -11.96
CA ASP A 87 -1.16 18.09 -12.64
C ASP A 87 -1.20 17.12 -13.82
N LEU A 88 -0.15 17.09 -14.64
CA LEU A 88 0.00 16.10 -15.71
C LEU A 88 0.05 14.67 -15.18
N ALA A 89 0.71 14.46 -14.05
CA ALA A 89 0.77 13.16 -13.40
C ALA A 89 -0.62 12.72 -12.90
N ARG A 90 -1.38 13.61 -12.22
CA ARG A 90 -2.77 13.36 -11.79
C ARG A 90 -3.67 12.97 -12.96
N ALA A 91 -3.60 13.71 -14.06
CA ALA A 91 -4.38 13.41 -15.26
C ALA A 91 -4.06 12.03 -15.85
N LYS A 92 -2.77 11.65 -15.90
CA LYS A 92 -2.35 10.32 -16.36
C LYS A 92 -2.85 9.20 -15.45
N ILE A 93 -2.82 9.42 -14.15
CA ILE A 93 -3.29 8.46 -13.15
C ILE A 93 -4.80 8.26 -13.27
N ARG A 94 -5.59 9.34 -13.32
CA ARG A 94 -7.05 9.26 -13.53
C ARG A 94 -7.39 8.49 -14.79
N LYS A 95 -6.67 8.80 -15.90
CA LYS A 95 -6.84 8.08 -17.16
C LYS A 95 -6.49 6.58 -17.02
N ALA A 96 -5.43 6.24 -16.31
CA ALA A 96 -5.05 4.84 -16.08
C ALA A 96 -6.08 4.09 -15.22
N CYS A 97 -6.68 4.77 -14.24
CA CYS A 97 -7.76 4.23 -13.41
C CYS A 97 -9.13 4.19 -14.13
N GLY A 98 -9.25 4.80 -15.31
CA GLY A 98 -10.55 4.93 -16.01
C GLY A 98 -11.59 5.75 -15.23
N ARG A 99 -11.16 6.63 -14.30
CA ARG A 99 -12.00 7.39 -13.38
C ARG A 99 -11.52 8.84 -13.30
N GLU A 100 -12.40 9.77 -13.64
CA GLU A 100 -12.11 11.22 -13.51
C GLU A 100 -12.48 11.80 -12.14
N ASP A 101 -13.30 11.08 -11.37
CA ASP A 101 -13.87 11.48 -10.08
C ASP A 101 -13.02 11.02 -8.87
N VAL A 102 -11.75 10.69 -9.10
CA VAL A 102 -10.82 10.31 -8.04
C VAL A 102 -9.85 11.44 -7.71
N ASP A 103 -9.55 11.61 -6.43
CA ASP A 103 -8.50 12.50 -5.96
C ASP A 103 -7.16 11.77 -5.96
N VAL A 104 -6.11 12.48 -6.39
CA VAL A 104 -4.75 11.96 -6.44
C VAL A 104 -3.84 12.84 -5.62
N HIS A 105 -3.24 12.27 -4.58
CA HIS A 105 -2.31 12.95 -3.68
C HIS A 105 -0.93 12.30 -3.77
N PHE A 106 0.12 13.12 -3.72
CA PHE A 106 1.51 12.67 -3.73
C PHE A 106 2.10 12.80 -2.32
N LEU A 107 2.58 11.69 -1.78
CA LEU A 107 3.17 11.58 -0.45
C LEU A 107 4.59 10.97 -0.58
N VAL A 108 5.44 11.15 0.42
CA VAL A 108 6.87 10.80 0.31
C VAL A 108 7.22 9.37 0.69
N GLY A 109 6.30 8.61 1.30
CA GLY A 109 6.62 7.25 1.74
C GLY A 109 5.39 6.44 2.14
N GLY A 110 5.43 5.06 2.06
CA GLY A 110 4.33 4.15 2.38
C GLY A 110 3.85 4.29 3.80
N THR A 111 4.75 4.23 4.73
CA THR A 111 4.45 4.40 6.15
C THR A 111 3.78 5.75 6.42
N GLN A 112 4.28 6.84 5.81
CA GLN A 112 3.63 8.14 5.92
C GLN A 112 2.22 8.12 5.31
N THR A 113 2.06 7.48 4.15
CA THR A 113 0.76 7.37 3.49
C THR A 113 -0.23 6.61 4.36
N ASN A 114 0.16 5.44 4.87
CA ASN A 114 -0.68 4.61 5.73
C ASN A 114 -1.09 5.37 7.00
N ALA A 115 -0.14 5.97 7.69
CA ALA A 115 -0.42 6.78 8.88
C ALA A 115 -1.33 7.97 8.58
N THR A 116 -1.09 8.70 7.48
CA THR A 116 -1.90 9.87 7.08
C THR A 116 -3.33 9.48 6.75
N VAL A 117 -3.51 8.43 5.93
CA VAL A 117 -4.83 7.94 5.53
C VAL A 117 -5.63 7.48 6.74
N ILE A 118 -5.03 6.63 7.57
CA ILE A 118 -5.71 6.08 8.76
C ILE A 118 -6.09 7.20 9.72
N ALA A 119 -5.17 8.13 10.02
CA ALA A 119 -5.43 9.26 10.90
C ALA A 119 -6.48 10.24 10.35
N ALA A 120 -6.56 10.41 9.03
CA ALA A 120 -7.53 11.31 8.40
C ALA A 120 -8.96 10.74 8.40
N ILE A 121 -9.09 9.42 8.34
CA ILE A 121 -10.39 8.74 8.18
C ILE A 121 -10.99 8.33 9.51
N LEU A 122 -10.16 7.86 10.44
CA LEU A 122 -10.62 7.30 11.69
C LEU A 122 -10.83 8.35 12.78
N ARG A 123 -11.83 8.13 13.62
CA ARG A 123 -12.00 8.83 14.88
C ARG A 123 -11.16 8.16 15.98
N PRO A 124 -10.80 8.88 17.07
CA PRO A 124 -9.87 8.35 18.09
C PRO A 124 -10.22 6.98 18.70
N HIS A 125 -11.51 6.62 18.76
CA HIS A 125 -12.00 5.34 19.29
C HIS A 125 -12.04 4.24 18.22
N GLN A 126 -11.66 4.52 16.98
CA GLN A 126 -11.74 3.60 15.85
C GLN A 126 -10.38 3.01 15.53
N GLY A 127 -10.39 1.77 15.01
CA GLY A 127 -9.20 1.03 14.59
C GLY A 127 -9.35 0.43 13.20
N THR A 128 -8.24 -0.12 12.72
CA THR A 128 -8.15 -0.74 11.40
C THR A 128 -7.95 -2.24 11.52
N LEU A 129 -8.79 -3.03 10.85
CA LEU A 129 -8.58 -4.46 10.64
C LEU A 129 -7.46 -4.65 9.62
N SER A 130 -6.57 -5.59 9.86
CA SER A 130 -5.47 -5.94 8.94
C SER A 130 -5.15 -7.43 9.07
N ALA A 131 -4.52 -8.03 8.07
CA ALA A 131 -3.86 -9.32 8.25
C ALA A 131 -2.83 -9.22 9.39
N ASP A 132 -2.63 -10.29 10.15
CA ASP A 132 -1.58 -10.35 11.18
C ASP A 132 -0.17 -10.19 10.60
N THR A 133 0.01 -10.54 9.31
CA THR A 133 1.22 -10.29 8.51
C THR A 133 1.22 -8.92 7.83
N GLY A 134 0.13 -8.16 7.88
CA GLY A 134 -0.03 -6.89 7.18
C GLY A 134 1.03 -5.86 7.56
N HIS A 135 1.49 -5.09 6.58
CA HIS A 135 2.62 -4.17 6.73
C HIS A 135 2.46 -3.19 7.90
N ILE A 136 1.27 -2.62 8.08
CA ILE A 136 0.95 -1.70 9.18
C ILE A 136 1.01 -2.36 10.56
N ASN A 137 0.87 -3.70 10.63
CA ASN A 137 0.92 -4.45 11.89
C ASN A 137 2.36 -4.82 12.28
N VAL A 138 3.25 -5.10 11.30
CA VAL A 138 4.55 -5.73 11.60
C VAL A 138 5.78 -4.95 11.13
N HIS A 139 5.66 -4.02 10.17
CA HIS A 139 6.82 -3.41 9.50
C HIS A 139 6.89 -1.87 9.55
N GLU A 140 5.99 -1.20 10.26
CA GLU A 140 5.95 0.28 10.30
C GLU A 140 6.34 0.88 11.66
N THR A 141 6.97 0.10 12.52
CA THR A 141 7.48 0.57 13.83
C THR A 141 6.45 1.31 14.69
N GLY A 142 5.17 0.90 14.62
CA GLY A 142 4.09 1.53 15.37
C GLY A 142 3.62 2.89 14.81
N ALA A 143 3.79 3.13 13.52
CA ALA A 143 3.39 4.40 12.91
C ALA A 143 1.88 4.66 13.00
N VAL A 144 1.05 3.63 12.86
CA VAL A 144 -0.40 3.73 13.00
C VAL A 144 -0.77 4.01 14.46
N GLU A 145 -0.18 3.29 15.39
CA GLU A 145 -0.39 3.48 16.82
C GLU A 145 0.05 4.87 17.28
N ALA A 146 1.11 5.42 16.70
CA ALA A 146 1.56 6.79 16.97
C ALA A 146 0.53 7.85 16.56
N THR A 147 -0.39 7.55 15.66
CA THR A 147 -1.53 8.42 15.31
C THR A 147 -2.71 8.29 16.28
N GLY A 148 -2.61 7.41 17.28
CA GLY A 148 -3.65 7.17 18.27
C GLY A 148 -4.65 6.07 17.86
N HIS A 149 -4.39 5.34 16.79
CA HIS A 149 -5.27 4.28 16.30
C HIS A 149 -4.68 2.88 16.55
N LYS A 150 -5.54 1.91 16.77
CA LYS A 150 -5.14 0.52 17.00
C LYS A 150 -5.25 -0.27 15.69
N VAL A 151 -4.22 -1.04 15.38
CA VAL A 151 -4.33 -2.14 14.44
C VAL A 151 -5.00 -3.32 15.12
N LEU A 152 -6.01 -3.90 14.47
CA LEU A 152 -6.80 -5.04 14.92
C LEU A 152 -6.46 -6.23 14.00
N PRO A 153 -5.45 -7.05 14.36
CA PRO A 153 -4.98 -8.10 13.47
C PRO A 153 -5.98 -9.25 13.38
N LEU A 154 -6.17 -9.75 12.17
CA LEU A 154 -6.91 -10.97 11.85
C LEU A 154 -5.93 -12.05 11.39
N PRO A 155 -6.15 -13.33 11.73
CA PRO A 155 -5.33 -14.43 11.25
C PRO A 155 -5.31 -14.45 9.72
N SER A 156 -4.14 -14.40 9.12
CA SER A 156 -3.99 -14.46 7.65
C SER A 156 -3.97 -15.90 7.15
N THR A 157 -4.34 -16.06 5.87
CA THR A 157 -4.07 -17.29 5.11
C THR A 157 -2.54 -17.42 4.87
N PRO A 158 -2.03 -18.60 4.46
CA PRO A 158 -0.60 -18.78 4.17
C PRO A 158 -0.03 -17.79 3.16
N ASP A 159 -0.86 -17.29 2.23
CA ASP A 159 -0.53 -16.27 1.24
C ASP A 159 -0.80 -14.83 1.73
N GLY A 160 -1.08 -14.65 3.02
CA GLY A 160 -1.17 -13.33 3.67
C GLY A 160 -2.51 -12.60 3.50
N LYS A 161 -3.55 -13.28 3.04
CA LYS A 161 -4.88 -12.67 2.84
C LYS A 161 -5.76 -12.74 4.08
N ILE A 162 -6.72 -11.84 4.16
CA ILE A 162 -7.91 -11.93 5.03
C ILE A 162 -9.16 -12.06 4.18
N THR A 163 -10.19 -12.69 4.70
CA THR A 163 -11.44 -12.95 3.97
C THR A 163 -12.55 -11.99 4.38
N ALA A 164 -13.54 -11.82 3.50
CA ALA A 164 -14.75 -11.06 3.80
C ALA A 164 -15.50 -11.61 5.03
N GLU A 165 -15.52 -12.93 5.20
CA GLU A 165 -16.13 -13.59 6.37
C GLU A 165 -15.40 -13.20 7.68
N GLN A 166 -14.07 -13.18 7.69
CA GLN A 166 -13.32 -12.75 8.86
C GLN A 166 -13.60 -11.29 9.22
N VAL A 167 -13.69 -10.41 8.23
CA VAL A 167 -14.05 -9.00 8.41
C VAL A 167 -15.46 -8.87 9.00
N GLU A 168 -16.44 -9.59 8.46
CA GLU A 168 -17.81 -9.58 8.96
C GLU A 168 -17.89 -10.10 10.39
N ASN A 169 -17.21 -11.20 10.70
CA ASN A 169 -17.18 -11.79 12.04
C ASN A 169 -16.54 -10.84 13.04
N ALA A 170 -15.45 -10.15 12.69
CA ALA A 170 -14.81 -9.16 13.56
C ALA A 170 -15.72 -7.95 13.82
N TYR A 171 -16.45 -7.47 12.81
CA TYR A 171 -17.42 -6.41 12.96
C TYR A 171 -18.61 -6.85 13.83
N LEU A 172 -19.18 -8.02 13.59
CA LEU A 172 -20.32 -8.56 14.35
C LEU A 172 -19.92 -8.88 15.81
N ALA A 173 -18.70 -9.36 16.04
CA ALA A 173 -18.18 -9.57 17.39
C ALA A 173 -18.14 -8.25 18.18
N HIS A 174 -17.79 -7.14 17.54
CA HIS A 174 -17.81 -5.83 18.20
C HIS A 174 -19.23 -5.33 18.45
N VAL A 175 -20.11 -5.29 17.44
CA VAL A 175 -21.44 -4.67 17.58
C VAL A 175 -22.42 -5.47 18.45
N ASN A 176 -22.18 -6.78 18.61
CA ASN A 176 -22.99 -7.66 19.45
C ASN A 176 -22.46 -7.82 20.87
N ASP A 177 -21.29 -7.24 21.18
CA ASP A 177 -20.74 -7.31 22.54
C ASP A 177 -21.48 -6.30 23.44
N ALA A 178 -21.90 -6.75 24.63
CA ALA A 178 -22.61 -5.91 25.59
C ALA A 178 -21.76 -4.73 26.10
N SER A 179 -20.45 -4.80 25.93
CA SER A 179 -19.47 -3.79 26.34
C SER A 179 -18.77 -3.09 25.16
N PHE A 180 -19.38 -3.12 23.97
CA PHE A 180 -18.79 -2.58 22.76
C PHE A 180 -18.30 -1.13 22.90
N GLU A 181 -18.94 -0.31 23.75
CA GLU A 181 -18.54 1.07 24.00
C GLU A 181 -17.17 1.21 24.68
N HIS A 182 -16.66 0.12 25.30
CA HIS A 182 -15.33 0.06 25.91
C HIS A 182 -14.27 -0.51 24.97
N MET A 183 -14.66 -0.94 23.77
CA MET A 183 -13.79 -1.59 22.79
C MET A 183 -13.42 -0.62 21.67
N VAL A 184 -12.23 -0.85 21.07
CA VAL A 184 -11.89 -0.15 19.82
C VAL A 184 -12.81 -0.62 18.70
N GLN A 185 -13.50 0.33 18.06
CA GLN A 185 -14.46 0.04 17.00
C GLN A 185 -13.73 -0.24 15.68
N PRO A 186 -13.92 -1.39 15.03
CA PRO A 186 -13.46 -1.61 13.67
C PRO A 186 -14.15 -0.62 12.71
N LYS A 187 -13.36 0.11 11.92
CA LYS A 187 -13.93 1.10 10.98
C LYS A 187 -13.24 1.11 9.63
N LEU A 188 -12.04 0.60 9.53
CA LEU A 188 -11.29 0.49 8.30
C LEU A 188 -10.76 -0.94 8.16
N VAL A 189 -10.75 -1.45 6.94
CA VAL A 189 -10.11 -2.71 6.53
C VAL A 189 -8.92 -2.35 5.66
N TYR A 190 -7.73 -2.75 6.09
CA TYR A 190 -6.48 -2.59 5.35
C TYR A 190 -6.06 -3.94 4.77
N ILE A 191 -5.73 -3.95 3.50
CA ILE A 191 -5.12 -5.10 2.81
C ILE A 191 -3.95 -4.64 1.95
N SER A 192 -2.96 -5.51 1.77
CA SER A 192 -1.88 -5.31 0.80
C SER A 192 -2.17 -6.07 -0.49
N LEU A 193 -1.87 -5.48 -1.66
CA LEU A 193 -2.05 -6.10 -2.98
C LEU A 193 -0.84 -5.81 -3.89
N PRO A 194 0.01 -6.81 -4.19
CA PRO A 194 0.12 -8.14 -3.57
C PRO A 194 0.33 -8.10 -2.05
N THR A 195 -0.01 -9.19 -1.36
CA THR A 195 0.27 -9.33 0.08
C THR A 195 1.78 -9.42 0.34
N GLU A 196 2.19 -9.29 1.59
CA GLU A 196 3.59 -9.42 2.03
C GLU A 196 4.15 -10.82 1.73
N ASN A 197 3.28 -11.83 1.64
CA ASN A 197 3.63 -13.21 1.31
C ASN A 197 3.51 -13.51 -0.20
N GLY A 198 3.23 -12.51 -1.04
CA GLY A 198 3.11 -12.63 -2.49
C GLY A 198 1.74 -13.09 -2.99
N GLY A 199 0.74 -13.18 -2.11
CA GLY A 199 -0.64 -13.51 -2.50
C GLY A 199 -1.30 -12.42 -3.33
N LEU A 200 -2.11 -12.83 -4.30
CA LEU A 200 -2.93 -11.94 -5.12
C LEU A 200 -4.41 -12.13 -4.74
N TYR A 201 -5.06 -11.04 -4.38
CA TYR A 201 -6.53 -11.06 -4.28
C TYR A 201 -7.13 -11.12 -5.67
N SER A 202 -8.00 -12.10 -5.92
CA SER A 202 -8.80 -12.15 -7.11
C SER A 202 -9.87 -11.05 -7.13
N LYS A 203 -10.41 -10.75 -8.30
CA LYS A 203 -11.53 -9.83 -8.44
C LYS A 203 -12.73 -10.23 -7.57
N ALA A 204 -13.02 -11.54 -7.46
CA ALA A 204 -14.09 -12.05 -6.63
C ALA A 204 -13.84 -11.78 -5.13
N GLU A 205 -12.61 -12.02 -4.65
CA GLU A 205 -12.24 -11.74 -3.26
C GLU A 205 -12.30 -10.24 -2.94
N LEU A 206 -11.80 -9.38 -3.82
CA LEU A 206 -11.88 -7.93 -3.66
C LEU A 206 -13.33 -7.44 -3.66
N THR A 207 -14.18 -8.00 -4.53
CA THR A 207 -15.60 -7.67 -4.55
C THR A 207 -16.28 -8.08 -3.24
N ALA A 208 -16.00 -9.28 -2.73
CA ALA A 208 -16.54 -9.73 -1.46
C ALA A 208 -16.11 -8.86 -0.29
N LEU A 209 -14.84 -8.44 -0.25
CA LEU A 209 -14.33 -7.49 0.75
C LEU A 209 -14.99 -6.11 0.64
N HIS A 210 -15.16 -5.60 -0.57
CA HIS A 210 -15.87 -4.33 -0.80
C HIS A 210 -17.32 -4.41 -0.32
N ASP A 211 -18.02 -5.50 -0.64
CA ASP A 211 -19.43 -5.69 -0.30
C ASP A 211 -19.63 -5.77 1.21
N VAL A 212 -18.78 -6.52 1.93
CA VAL A 212 -18.86 -6.58 3.39
C VAL A 212 -18.51 -5.24 4.02
N CYS A 213 -17.51 -4.52 3.52
CA CYS A 213 -17.18 -3.18 3.99
C CYS A 213 -18.36 -2.23 3.80
N THR A 214 -19.01 -2.28 2.65
CA THR A 214 -20.19 -1.47 2.36
C THR A 214 -21.36 -1.79 3.30
N ARG A 215 -21.69 -3.07 3.50
CA ARG A 215 -22.76 -3.49 4.41
C ARG A 215 -22.51 -3.09 5.87
N CYS A 216 -21.27 -3.21 6.32
CA CYS A 216 -20.86 -2.89 7.68
C CYS A 216 -20.49 -1.41 7.89
N GLY A 217 -20.54 -0.60 6.84
CA GLY A 217 -20.15 0.82 6.90
C GLY A 217 -18.67 1.02 7.23
N LEU A 218 -17.80 0.09 6.79
CA LEU A 218 -16.35 0.14 6.93
C LEU A 218 -15.72 0.78 5.69
N TYR A 219 -14.56 1.37 5.85
CA TYR A 219 -13.71 1.77 4.72
C TYR A 219 -12.84 0.58 4.28
N LEU A 220 -12.56 0.49 2.99
CA LEU A 220 -11.58 -0.45 2.44
C LEU A 220 -10.37 0.33 1.94
N PHE A 221 -9.20 0.03 2.49
CA PHE A 221 -7.92 0.61 2.11
C PHE A 221 -7.02 -0.46 1.53
N ILE A 222 -6.57 -0.28 0.29
CA ILE A 222 -5.68 -1.20 -0.41
C ILE A 222 -4.30 -0.56 -0.54
N ASP A 223 -3.31 -1.14 0.14
CA ASP A 223 -1.91 -0.81 -0.04
C ASP A 223 -1.36 -1.56 -1.25
N GLY A 224 -1.14 -0.82 -2.32
CA GLY A 224 -0.61 -1.34 -3.58
C GLY A 224 0.89 -1.13 -3.72
N ALA A 225 1.70 -1.35 -2.69
CA ALA A 225 3.15 -1.13 -2.73
C ALA A 225 3.82 -1.79 -3.94
N ARG A 226 3.31 -2.95 -4.37
CA ARG A 226 3.77 -3.69 -5.54
C ARG A 226 2.65 -3.93 -6.57
N LEU A 227 1.67 -3.04 -6.64
CA LEU A 227 0.50 -3.20 -7.51
C LEU A 227 0.89 -3.43 -8.98
N GLY A 228 1.92 -2.72 -9.49
CA GLY A 228 2.39 -2.90 -10.86
C GLY A 228 2.86 -4.32 -11.15
N TYR A 229 3.51 -4.99 -10.21
CA TYR A 229 3.88 -6.41 -10.33
C TYR A 229 2.64 -7.31 -10.31
N GLY A 230 1.73 -7.06 -9.36
CA GLY A 230 0.48 -7.81 -9.24
C GLY A 230 -0.37 -7.75 -10.51
N LEU A 231 -0.54 -6.57 -11.09
CA LEU A 231 -1.34 -6.38 -12.32
C LEU A 231 -0.74 -7.08 -13.56
N THR A 232 0.56 -7.36 -13.56
CA THR A 232 1.23 -8.06 -14.68
C THR A 232 1.42 -9.56 -14.42
N ALA A 233 1.02 -10.08 -13.27
CA ALA A 233 1.10 -11.50 -12.96
C ALA A 233 0.15 -12.30 -13.85
N PRO A 234 0.56 -13.49 -14.36
CA PRO A 234 -0.27 -14.30 -15.27
C PRO A 234 -1.61 -14.73 -14.65
N GLU A 235 -1.66 -14.90 -13.34
CA GLU A 235 -2.84 -15.31 -12.58
C GLU A 235 -3.76 -14.15 -12.17
N ASN A 236 -3.38 -12.92 -12.49
CA ASN A 236 -4.16 -11.74 -12.13
C ASN A 236 -5.43 -11.62 -12.98
N ASP A 237 -6.56 -11.43 -12.33
CA ASP A 237 -7.87 -11.17 -12.96
C ASP A 237 -8.41 -9.75 -12.64
N VAL A 238 -7.59 -8.92 -12.00
CA VAL A 238 -7.91 -7.53 -11.65
C VAL A 238 -7.33 -6.58 -12.72
N THR A 239 -8.13 -5.63 -13.18
CA THR A 239 -7.74 -4.63 -14.21
C THR A 239 -8.01 -3.22 -13.71
#